data_cc6bc6dccbefe65e2ff50cf3c23cf0ce
#
_entry.id   cc6bc6dccbefe65e2ff50cf3c23cf0ce
#
_cell.length_a   1.000
_cell.length_b   1.000
_cell.length_c   1.000
_cell.angle_alpha   90.00
_cell.angle_beta   90.00
_cell.angle_gamma   90.00
#
_symmetry.space_group_name_H-M   'P 1'
#
loop_
_entity.id
_entity.type
_entity.pdbx_description
1 polymer ?
#
loop_
_entity_poly.entity_id
_entity_poly.type
_entity_poly.pdbx_seq_one_letter_code
_entity_poly.pdbx_strand_id
1 'polypeptide(L)'
;MASDRNGVSSISTVQGVSKDDIIRDELERLSLLPRFDVGYTHVIFHEPFKFHDGGSFVATYKELFQTEIYRFNPSESARTILDCGANMGLSVLYFALNYDQHQIIAFEPEEHIFNILQENVKKFKLKNVTLLKKAVWDKSGHLSFYTDGGMGGRVLNAYADQQPKFIESIR
;
A
#
# COMPACT_ATOMS: atom_id res chain seq x y z
N MET A 1 -10.54 -23.38 -15.79
CA MET A 1 -9.40 -22.52 -16.05
C MET A 1 -9.17 -21.69 -14.79
N ALA A 2 -8.13 -22.02 -14.03
CA ALA A 2 -7.81 -21.28 -12.81
C ALA A 2 -7.24 -19.93 -13.22
N SER A 3 -7.95 -18.84 -12.91
CA SER A 3 -7.44 -17.48 -13.08
C SER A 3 -6.29 -17.32 -12.10
N ASP A 4 -5.16 -16.86 -12.61
CA ASP A 4 -3.98 -16.50 -11.82
C ASP A 4 -4.38 -15.35 -10.88
N ARG A 5 -4.64 -15.68 -9.60
CA ARG A 5 -5.28 -14.79 -8.62
C ARG A 5 -4.37 -13.64 -8.12
N ASN A 6 -3.11 -13.59 -8.57
CA ASN A 6 -2.12 -12.69 -7.98
C ASN A 6 -1.94 -11.35 -8.70
N GLY A 7 -2.71 -11.01 -9.77
CA GLY A 7 -2.61 -9.73 -10.47
C GLY A 7 -1.19 -9.36 -10.95
N VAL A 8 -0.28 -10.31 -10.87
CA VAL A 8 1.12 -10.17 -11.20
C VAL A 8 1.26 -10.34 -12.71
N SER A 9 1.89 -9.37 -13.36
CA SER A 9 2.08 -9.24 -14.80
C SER A 9 2.39 -10.58 -15.50
N SER A 10 1.75 -10.82 -16.65
CA SER A 10 2.23 -11.79 -17.64
C SER A 10 3.51 -11.23 -18.30
N ILE A 11 4.63 -11.32 -17.60
CA ILE A 11 5.95 -11.01 -18.17
C ILE A 11 6.22 -12.15 -19.16
N SER A 12 6.34 -11.81 -20.45
CA SER A 12 6.86 -12.74 -21.45
C SER A 12 8.27 -13.14 -21.02
N THR A 13 8.44 -14.42 -20.70
CA THR A 13 9.70 -15.02 -20.28
C THR A 13 10.76 -14.74 -21.34
N VAL A 14 11.75 -13.94 -21.03
CA VAL A 14 13.04 -13.98 -21.73
C VAL A 14 13.60 -15.38 -21.49
N GLN A 15 14.01 -16.08 -22.55
CA GLN A 15 14.43 -17.48 -22.47
C GLN A 15 15.40 -17.69 -21.29
N GLY A 16 14.97 -18.44 -20.26
CA GLY A 16 15.78 -18.90 -19.14
C GLY A 16 15.65 -18.16 -17.80
N VAL A 17 14.89 -17.06 -17.69
CA VAL A 17 14.68 -16.33 -16.43
C VAL A 17 13.24 -16.55 -15.94
N SER A 18 13.07 -17.04 -14.71
CA SER A 18 11.74 -17.23 -14.13
C SER A 18 11.14 -15.88 -13.69
N LYS A 19 9.80 -15.82 -13.61
CA LYS A 19 9.09 -14.67 -13.06
C LYS A 19 9.52 -14.37 -11.62
N ASP A 20 9.76 -15.39 -10.83
CA ASP A 20 10.19 -15.25 -9.44
C ASP A 20 11.61 -14.66 -9.34
N ASP A 21 12.50 -15.01 -10.27
CA ASP A 21 13.83 -14.40 -10.36
C ASP A 21 13.74 -12.91 -10.68
N ILE A 22 12.89 -12.53 -11.64
CA ILE A 22 12.68 -11.12 -12.01
C ILE A 22 12.14 -10.32 -10.82
N ILE A 23 11.15 -10.86 -10.10
CA ILE A 23 10.59 -10.20 -8.90
C ILE A 23 11.66 -10.09 -7.81
N ARG A 24 12.43 -11.15 -7.56
CA ARG A 24 13.51 -11.14 -6.57
C ARG A 24 14.53 -10.05 -6.87
N ASP A 25 15.00 -9.98 -8.11
CA ASP A 25 16.02 -9.02 -8.55
C ASP A 25 15.50 -7.58 -8.45
N GLU A 26 14.22 -7.37 -8.79
CA GLU A 26 13.57 -6.06 -8.61
C GLU A 26 13.44 -5.68 -7.13
N LEU A 27 13.03 -6.60 -6.26
CA LEU A 27 12.95 -6.35 -4.82
C LEU A 27 14.34 -6.02 -4.23
N GLU A 28 15.38 -6.70 -4.68
CA GLU A 28 16.75 -6.39 -4.29
C GLU A 28 17.14 -4.98 -4.75
N ARG A 29 16.91 -4.64 -6.02
CA ARG A 29 17.17 -3.29 -6.56
C ARG A 29 16.43 -2.21 -5.74
N LEU A 30 15.16 -2.41 -5.44
CA LEU A 30 14.35 -1.45 -4.68
C LEU A 30 14.85 -1.29 -3.24
N SER A 31 15.36 -2.36 -2.62
CA SER A 31 15.89 -2.32 -1.25
C SER A 31 17.17 -1.50 -1.11
N LEU A 32 17.89 -1.30 -2.22
CA LEU A 32 19.15 -0.54 -2.28
C LEU A 32 18.94 0.95 -2.60
N LEU A 33 17.72 1.36 -2.91
CA LEU A 33 17.41 2.78 -3.18
C LEU A 33 17.61 3.62 -1.91
N PRO A 34 18.02 4.88 -2.06
CA PRO A 34 18.03 5.82 -0.95
C PRO A 34 16.65 5.92 -0.28
N ARG A 35 16.64 6.19 1.03
CA ARG A 35 15.39 6.41 1.77
C ARG A 35 14.62 7.60 1.19
N PHE A 36 13.32 7.41 1.06
CA PHE A 36 12.37 8.42 0.55
C PHE A 36 12.59 8.81 -0.92
N ASP A 37 13.30 7.99 -1.67
CA ASP A 37 13.41 8.14 -3.12
C ASP A 37 12.12 7.63 -3.78
N VAL A 38 11.34 8.59 -4.30
CA VAL A 38 10.04 8.30 -4.94
C VAL A 38 10.28 7.73 -6.33
N GLY A 39 9.67 6.59 -6.60
CA GLY A 39 9.86 5.92 -7.88
C GLY A 39 8.70 4.99 -8.26
N TYR A 40 8.97 4.18 -9.28
CA TYR A 40 8.02 3.17 -9.78
C TYR A 40 8.70 1.82 -9.90
N THR A 41 7.92 0.75 -9.64
CA THR A 41 8.24 -0.59 -10.13
C THR A 41 7.32 -0.95 -11.28
N HIS A 42 7.89 -1.53 -12.33
CA HIS A 42 7.18 -1.85 -13.59
C HIS A 42 7.08 -3.35 -13.84
N VAL A 43 7.70 -4.16 -13.00
CA VAL A 43 7.87 -5.60 -13.26
C VAL A 43 7.12 -6.51 -12.28
N ILE A 44 6.73 -5.98 -11.13
CA ILE A 44 6.07 -6.78 -10.08
C ILE A 44 4.59 -6.99 -10.39
N PHE A 45 3.92 -5.92 -10.86
CA PHE A 45 2.49 -5.92 -11.19
C PHE A 45 2.26 -5.67 -12.68
N HIS A 46 1.02 -5.87 -13.13
CA HIS A 46 0.62 -5.61 -14.52
C HIS A 46 0.58 -4.13 -14.90
N GLU A 47 0.50 -3.23 -13.90
CA GLU A 47 0.61 -1.77 -14.06
C GLU A 47 1.77 -1.24 -13.22
N PRO A 48 2.39 -0.11 -13.60
CA PRO A 48 3.41 0.52 -12.78
C PRO A 48 2.87 0.92 -11.41
N PHE A 49 3.52 0.47 -10.36
CA PHE A 49 3.18 0.84 -8.98
C PHE A 49 4.15 1.90 -8.47
N LYS A 50 3.60 3.03 -8.00
CA LYS A 50 4.38 4.12 -7.42
C LYS A 50 4.65 3.87 -5.95
N PHE A 51 5.88 4.11 -5.52
CA PHE A 51 6.27 4.04 -4.11
C PHE A 51 6.92 5.36 -3.66
N HIS A 52 6.84 5.67 -2.37
CA HIS A 52 7.53 6.80 -1.76
C HIS A 52 8.87 6.44 -1.14
N ASP A 53 9.12 5.14 -0.95
CA ASP A 53 10.34 4.59 -0.33
C ASP A 53 10.49 3.13 -0.76
N GLY A 54 11.61 2.80 -1.38
CA GLY A 54 11.86 1.45 -1.90
C GLY A 54 11.94 0.40 -0.80
N GLY A 55 12.58 0.70 0.33
CA GLY A 55 12.68 -0.21 1.47
C GLY A 55 11.32 -0.51 2.09
N SER A 56 10.47 0.52 2.26
CA SER A 56 9.10 0.37 2.75
C SER A 56 8.24 -0.46 1.79
N PHE A 57 8.40 -0.24 0.46
CA PHE A 57 7.72 -1.07 -0.54
C PHE A 57 8.11 -2.54 -0.40
N VAL A 58 9.41 -2.84 -0.34
CA VAL A 58 9.92 -4.23 -0.26
C VAL A 58 9.43 -4.93 1.00
N ALA A 59 9.48 -4.26 2.16
CA ALA A 59 9.00 -4.81 3.43
C ALA A 59 7.51 -5.17 3.34
N THR A 60 6.68 -4.20 2.93
CA THR A 60 5.24 -4.40 2.82
C THR A 60 4.87 -5.43 1.74
N TYR A 61 5.59 -5.45 0.61
CA TYR A 61 5.36 -6.46 -0.43
C TYR A 61 5.59 -7.88 0.10
N LYS A 62 6.69 -8.11 0.82
CA LYS A 62 7.00 -9.41 1.41
C LYS A 62 5.91 -9.86 2.40
N GLU A 63 5.49 -8.95 3.27
CA GLU A 63 4.43 -9.23 4.26
C GLU A 63 3.10 -9.60 3.60
N LEU A 64 2.68 -8.84 2.59
CA LEU A 64 1.36 -9.00 2.00
C LEU A 64 1.31 -10.08 0.92
N PHE A 65 2.30 -10.15 0.02
CA PHE A 65 2.25 -10.99 -1.17
C PHE A 65 3.09 -12.27 -1.06
N GLN A 66 4.06 -12.34 -0.14
CA GLN A 66 4.85 -13.55 0.10
C GLN A 66 4.41 -14.31 1.34
N THR A 67 4.18 -13.60 2.48
CA THR A 67 3.74 -14.24 3.74
C THR A 67 2.24 -14.14 3.98
N GLU A 68 1.52 -13.35 3.20
CA GLU A 68 0.06 -13.20 3.24
C GLU A 68 -0.49 -12.90 4.65
N ILE A 69 0.19 -12.04 5.43
CA ILE A 69 -0.18 -11.75 6.83
C ILE A 69 -1.59 -11.14 6.96
N TYR A 70 -2.14 -10.55 5.88
CA TYR A 70 -3.49 -9.97 5.85
C TYR A 70 -4.53 -10.95 5.28
N ARG A 71 -4.16 -12.20 5.09
CA ARG A 71 -5.11 -13.20 4.61
C ARG A 71 -6.09 -13.58 5.70
N PHE A 72 -7.38 -13.53 5.39
CA PHE A 72 -8.45 -13.95 6.29
C PHE A 72 -9.62 -14.58 5.52
N ASN A 73 -10.48 -15.30 6.23
CA ASN A 73 -11.72 -15.79 5.69
C ASN A 73 -12.84 -14.82 6.11
N PRO A 74 -13.41 -14.03 5.18
CA PRO A 74 -14.48 -13.11 5.54
C PRO A 74 -15.73 -13.88 5.96
N SER A 75 -16.50 -13.33 6.91
CA SER A 75 -17.82 -13.88 7.23
C SER A 75 -18.77 -13.67 6.04
N GLU A 76 -19.80 -14.50 5.92
CA GLU A 76 -20.77 -14.40 4.81
C GLU A 76 -21.49 -13.04 4.77
N SER A 77 -21.62 -12.37 5.90
CA SER A 77 -22.26 -11.07 6.01
C SER A 77 -21.31 -9.88 5.81
N ALA A 78 -19.99 -10.10 5.85
CA ALA A 78 -19.00 -9.04 5.64
C ALA A 78 -19.09 -8.50 4.21
N ARG A 79 -19.11 -7.17 4.07
CA ARG A 79 -19.15 -6.49 2.78
C ARG A 79 -18.09 -5.40 2.65
N THR A 80 -17.44 -5.06 3.74
CA THR A 80 -16.50 -3.93 3.79
C THR A 80 -15.22 -4.33 4.51
N ILE A 81 -14.09 -3.92 3.94
CA ILE A 81 -12.76 -3.99 4.54
C ILE A 81 -12.37 -2.56 4.89
N LEU A 82 -11.94 -2.34 6.13
CA LEU A 82 -11.37 -1.07 6.57
C LEU A 82 -9.84 -1.20 6.63
N ASP A 83 -9.16 -0.38 5.85
CA ASP A 83 -7.70 -0.32 5.80
C ASP A 83 -7.22 0.97 6.48
N CYS A 84 -6.79 0.84 7.73
CA CYS A 84 -6.42 1.96 8.59
C CYS A 84 -4.91 2.21 8.53
N GLY A 85 -4.48 3.14 7.69
CA GLY A 85 -3.08 3.40 7.39
C GLY A 85 -2.66 2.73 6.08
N ALA A 86 -3.40 3.02 5.00
CA ALA A 86 -3.20 2.40 3.69
C ALA A 86 -1.87 2.73 3.03
N ASN A 87 -1.16 3.74 3.53
CA ASN A 87 0.14 4.16 3.02
C ASN A 87 0.11 4.34 1.47
N MET A 88 1.09 3.84 0.75
CA MET A 88 1.16 3.90 -0.73
C MET A 88 0.13 2.99 -1.44
N GLY A 89 -0.64 2.17 -0.71
CA GLY A 89 -1.76 1.38 -1.24
C GLY A 89 -1.44 -0.06 -1.62
N LEU A 90 -0.34 -0.65 -1.14
CA LEU A 90 -0.06 -2.08 -1.36
C LEU A 90 -1.11 -2.97 -0.70
N SER A 91 -1.58 -2.62 0.52
CA SER A 91 -2.68 -3.30 1.21
C SER A 91 -3.99 -3.18 0.44
N VAL A 92 -4.30 -1.97 -0.07
CA VAL A 92 -5.48 -1.74 -0.91
C VAL A 92 -5.46 -2.62 -2.15
N LEU A 93 -4.32 -2.70 -2.84
CA LEU A 93 -4.15 -3.57 -4.01
C LEU A 93 -4.30 -5.05 -3.63
N TYR A 94 -3.68 -5.48 -2.53
CA TYR A 94 -3.81 -6.84 -2.01
C TYR A 94 -5.27 -7.21 -1.75
N PHE A 95 -6.02 -6.34 -1.06
CA PHE A 95 -7.43 -6.59 -0.79
C PHE A 95 -8.27 -6.58 -2.05
N ALA A 96 -8.04 -5.67 -2.97
CA ALA A 96 -8.79 -5.60 -4.24
C ALA A 96 -8.59 -6.86 -5.11
N LEU A 97 -7.40 -7.47 -5.05
CA LEU A 97 -7.08 -8.69 -5.80
C LEU A 97 -7.64 -9.97 -5.15
N ASN A 98 -7.69 -10.03 -3.82
CA ASN A 98 -8.07 -11.23 -3.09
C ASN A 98 -9.52 -11.21 -2.59
N TYR A 99 -10.14 -10.03 -2.47
CA TYR A 99 -11.47 -9.81 -1.91
C TYR A 99 -12.30 -8.89 -2.79
N ASP A 100 -12.37 -9.16 -4.08
CA ASP A 100 -12.99 -8.34 -5.14
C ASP A 100 -14.49 -8.05 -4.93
N GLN A 101 -15.17 -8.90 -4.13
CA GLN A 101 -16.59 -8.73 -3.76
C GLN A 101 -16.81 -7.75 -2.58
N HIS A 102 -15.74 -7.24 -1.97
CA HIS A 102 -15.83 -6.34 -0.82
C HIS A 102 -15.57 -4.90 -1.25
N GLN A 103 -16.25 -3.95 -0.58
CA GLN A 103 -15.87 -2.55 -0.61
C GLN A 103 -14.67 -2.34 0.29
N ILE A 104 -13.70 -1.58 -0.17
CA ILE A 104 -12.50 -1.22 0.60
C ILE A 104 -12.60 0.26 0.94
N ILE A 105 -12.55 0.59 2.23
CA ILE A 105 -12.45 1.97 2.71
C ILE A 105 -11.06 2.13 3.30
N ALA A 106 -10.22 2.92 2.63
CA ALA A 106 -8.82 3.08 2.97
C ALA A 106 -8.55 4.49 3.51
N PHE A 107 -7.85 4.53 4.64
CA PHE A 107 -7.50 5.76 5.36
C PHE A 107 -5.99 5.98 5.30
N GLU A 108 -5.58 7.15 4.86
CA GLU A 108 -4.18 7.60 4.90
C GLU A 108 -4.13 9.10 5.20
N PRO A 109 -3.61 9.52 6.36
CA PRO A 109 -3.66 10.92 6.77
C PRO A 109 -2.58 11.80 6.14
N GLU A 110 -1.45 11.24 5.75
CA GLU A 110 -0.31 12.01 5.23
C GLU A 110 -0.56 12.39 3.75
N GLU A 111 -0.60 13.68 3.46
CA GLU A 111 -1.03 14.20 2.16
C GLU A 111 -0.17 13.72 1.00
N HIS A 112 1.16 13.71 1.15
CA HIS A 112 2.06 13.28 0.08
C HIS A 112 1.87 11.78 -0.22
N ILE A 113 1.77 10.96 0.83
CA ILE A 113 1.55 9.51 0.71
C ILE A 113 0.15 9.22 0.15
N PHE A 114 -0.87 9.97 0.60
CA PHE A 114 -2.23 9.87 0.09
C PHE A 114 -2.31 10.15 -1.42
N ASN A 115 -1.55 11.12 -1.93
CA ASN A 115 -1.49 11.40 -3.36
C ASN A 115 -0.89 10.22 -4.16
N ILE A 116 0.10 9.53 -3.60
CA ILE A 116 0.66 8.29 -4.18
C ILE A 116 -0.37 7.17 -4.17
N LEU A 117 -1.07 6.97 -3.05
CA LEU A 117 -2.17 6.02 -2.93
C LEU A 117 -3.25 6.26 -3.99
N GLN A 118 -3.70 7.52 -4.16
CA GLN A 118 -4.69 7.89 -5.18
C GLN A 118 -4.22 7.56 -6.59
N GLU A 119 -2.95 7.86 -6.90
CA GLU A 119 -2.36 7.56 -8.21
C GLU A 119 -2.37 6.05 -8.47
N ASN A 120 -1.96 5.23 -7.49
CA ASN A 120 -1.96 3.79 -7.61
C ASN A 120 -3.38 3.23 -7.80
N VAL A 121 -4.35 3.64 -6.96
CA VAL A 121 -5.75 3.19 -7.10
C VAL A 121 -6.32 3.52 -8.48
N LYS A 122 -6.03 4.72 -9.01
CA LYS A 122 -6.44 5.12 -10.36
C LYS A 122 -5.75 4.29 -11.45
N LYS A 123 -4.44 4.07 -11.32
CA LYS A 123 -3.63 3.32 -12.28
C LYS A 123 -4.12 1.88 -12.43
N PHE A 124 -4.38 1.23 -11.30
CA PHE A 124 -4.91 -0.13 -11.25
C PHE A 124 -6.41 -0.22 -11.50
N LYS A 125 -7.09 0.91 -11.73
CA LYS A 125 -8.54 1.00 -12.02
C LYS A 125 -9.41 0.31 -10.96
N LEU A 126 -9.04 0.40 -9.70
CA LEU A 126 -9.76 -0.22 -8.60
C LEU A 126 -11.09 0.49 -8.36
N LYS A 127 -12.21 -0.18 -8.63
CA LYS A 127 -13.57 0.43 -8.60
C LYS A 127 -14.27 0.30 -7.25
N ASN A 128 -13.84 -0.65 -6.44
CA ASN A 128 -14.43 -0.97 -5.14
C ASN A 128 -13.68 -0.31 -3.97
N VAL A 129 -12.96 0.78 -4.22
CA VAL A 129 -12.11 1.48 -3.24
C VAL A 129 -12.64 2.90 -3.00
N THR A 130 -12.80 3.25 -1.74
CA THR A 130 -13.05 4.61 -1.25
C THR A 130 -11.84 5.07 -0.46
N LEU A 131 -11.27 6.23 -0.82
CA LEU A 131 -10.10 6.79 -0.16
C LEU A 131 -10.47 7.96 0.73
N LEU A 132 -9.97 7.98 1.96
CA LEU A 132 -10.21 9.03 2.93
C LEU A 132 -8.87 9.56 3.47
N LYS A 133 -8.59 10.85 3.23
CA LYS A 133 -7.40 11.51 3.78
C LYS A 133 -7.62 11.89 5.24
N LYS A 134 -7.69 10.87 6.10
CA LYS A 134 -7.97 11.00 7.54
C LYS A 134 -7.21 9.96 8.32
N ALA A 135 -6.90 10.26 9.58
CA ALA A 135 -6.48 9.25 10.54
C ALA A 135 -7.71 8.57 11.16
N VAL A 136 -7.61 7.28 11.42
CA VAL A 136 -8.56 6.59 12.30
C VAL A 136 -8.08 6.76 13.73
N TRP A 137 -8.93 7.34 14.60
CA TRP A 137 -8.58 7.66 15.98
C TRP A 137 -9.77 7.46 16.92
N ASP A 138 -9.55 7.61 18.23
CA ASP A 138 -10.59 7.48 19.27
C ASP A 138 -11.63 8.63 19.26
N LYS A 139 -11.32 9.75 18.60
CA LYS A 139 -12.17 10.93 18.47
C LYS A 139 -12.10 11.51 17.06
N SER A 140 -13.24 12.00 16.59
CA SER A 140 -13.28 12.81 15.38
C SER A 140 -12.82 14.24 15.67
N GLY A 141 -12.04 14.85 14.77
CA GLY A 141 -11.52 16.19 14.92
C GLY A 141 -10.20 16.40 14.21
N HIS A 142 -9.28 17.11 14.83
CA HIS A 142 -7.94 17.36 14.31
C HIS A 142 -6.88 16.84 15.30
N LEU A 143 -5.85 16.22 14.75
CA LEU A 143 -4.73 15.67 15.50
C LEU A 143 -3.41 16.30 15.08
N SER A 144 -2.49 16.40 16.04
CA SER A 144 -1.08 16.64 15.74
C SER A 144 -0.43 15.32 15.35
N PHE A 145 0.00 15.22 14.11
CA PHE A 145 0.56 14.01 13.53
C PHE A 145 2.02 14.23 13.16
N TYR A 146 2.86 13.31 13.58
CA TYR A 146 4.29 13.32 13.28
C TYR A 146 4.59 12.15 12.34
N THR A 147 5.37 12.39 11.30
CA THR A 147 5.74 11.36 10.33
C THR A 147 7.23 11.43 10.02
N ASP A 148 7.84 10.28 9.85
CA ASP A 148 9.22 10.16 9.35
C ASP A 148 9.28 10.23 7.81
N GLY A 149 8.12 10.40 7.15
CA GLY A 149 8.00 10.35 5.69
C GLY A 149 7.92 8.94 5.12
N GLY A 150 7.95 7.91 5.98
CA GLY A 150 7.84 6.51 5.63
C GLY A 150 6.58 5.85 6.20
N MET A 151 6.76 4.73 6.91
CA MET A 151 5.68 3.99 7.57
C MET A 151 5.46 4.42 9.03
N GLY A 152 6.30 5.29 9.58
CA GLY A 152 6.35 5.66 11.00
C GLY A 152 5.50 6.87 11.37
N GLY A 153 4.23 6.93 10.94
CA GLY A 153 3.30 7.97 11.41
C GLY A 153 2.85 7.76 12.85
N ARG A 154 2.84 8.83 13.69
CA ARG A 154 2.38 8.76 15.09
C ARG A 154 1.69 10.02 15.55
N VAL A 155 0.76 9.89 16.49
CA VAL A 155 -0.01 11.00 17.07
C VAL A 155 0.67 11.57 18.33
N LEU A 156 1.34 10.71 19.10
CA LEU A 156 2.00 11.06 20.35
C LEU A 156 3.51 10.89 20.22
N ASN A 157 4.27 11.79 20.87
CA ASN A 157 5.72 11.80 20.87
C ASN A 157 6.33 12.18 19.51
N ALA A 158 6.69 13.45 19.38
CA ALA A 158 7.45 13.94 18.25
C ALA A 158 8.73 13.10 18.04
N TYR A 159 9.08 12.87 16.79
CA TYR A 159 10.47 12.60 16.45
C TYR A 159 11.29 13.85 16.79
N ALA A 160 12.52 13.70 17.24
CA ALA A 160 13.39 14.83 17.56
C ALA A 160 13.38 15.81 16.37
N ASP A 161 13.15 17.09 16.66
CA ASP A 161 13.16 18.22 15.72
C ASP A 161 12.07 18.24 14.62
N GLN A 162 11.02 17.42 14.73
CA GLN A 162 9.90 17.46 13.78
C GLN A 162 8.77 18.37 14.24
N GLN A 163 8.24 19.15 13.28
CA GLN A 163 7.00 19.90 13.49
C GLN A 163 5.79 19.02 13.19
N PRO A 164 4.72 19.08 14.01
CA PRO A 164 3.50 18.32 13.74
C PRO A 164 2.79 18.85 12.49
N LYS A 165 2.22 17.92 11.72
CA LYS A 165 1.20 18.23 10.73
C LYS A 165 -0.17 18.13 11.39
N PHE A 166 -1.07 19.06 11.08
CA PHE A 166 -2.46 18.96 11.53
C PHE A 166 -3.25 18.13 10.50
N ILE A 167 -3.79 17.03 10.96
CA ILE A 167 -4.57 16.10 10.13
C ILE A 167 -5.97 15.93 10.70
N GLU A 168 -6.93 15.66 9.81
CA GLU A 168 -8.29 15.30 10.21
C GLU A 168 -8.35 13.86 10.70
N SER A 169 -9.12 13.61 11.77
CA SER A 169 -9.37 12.29 12.31
C SER A 169 -10.86 11.96 12.29
N ILE A 170 -11.14 10.65 12.22
CA ILE A 170 -12.48 10.08 12.30
C ILE A 170 -12.48 8.92 13.30
N ARG A 171 -13.60 8.78 14.00
CA ARG A 171 -13.89 7.65 14.89
C ARG A 171 -14.76 6.64 14.18
#